data_236bae9dd1cbcf57fbe66ce79627d54d
#
_entry.id   236bae9dd1cbcf57fbe66ce79627d54d
#
_cell.length_a   1.000
_cell.length_b   1.000
_cell.length_c   1.000
_cell.angle_alpha   90.00
_cell.angle_beta   90.00
_cell.angle_gamma   90.00
#
_symmetry.space_group_name_H-M   'P 1'
#
loop_
_entity.id
_entity.type
_entity.pdbx_description
1 polymer ?
#
loop_
_entity_poly.entity_id
_entity_poly.type
_entity_poly.pdbx_seq_one_letter_code
_entity_poly.pdbx_strand_id
1 'polypeptide(L)'
;LVGSEMCIRDSLNLNDTQVSLVNIIMWIVALFWVFPIDHWSTKYSKVVSWTISMGIWLLCMIVFPLFFLKPGSTAAPIIMTSILVVGLNALYQVIYAMISDCVEVDELMSGERREGLFYSMATVSQKLAAASGVSVLGMIIDYVGYNPAVSVQSMQTVQGFHNIFVIGTSVCLLLSIVTMATNPLTKKRYSEVLEVVRLK
;
A
#
# COMPACT_ATOMS: atom_id res chain seq x y z
N LEU A 1 9.42 0.86 2.86
CA LEU A 1 10.41 0.51 1.81
C LEU A 1 11.71 -0.01 2.43
N VAL A 2 12.35 0.71 3.36
CA VAL A 2 13.64 0.31 3.97
C VAL A 2 13.58 -1.10 4.58
N GLY A 3 12.53 -1.45 5.30
CA GLY A 3 12.38 -2.77 5.91
C GLY A 3 12.19 -3.90 4.89
N SER A 4 11.48 -3.63 3.79
CA SER A 4 11.31 -4.62 2.71
C SER A 4 12.60 -4.79 1.91
N GLU A 5 13.36 -3.73 1.69
CA GLU A 5 14.65 -3.78 1.01
C GLU A 5 15.69 -4.58 1.80
N MET A 6 15.80 -4.35 3.13
CA MET A 6 16.67 -5.15 4.00
C MET A 6 16.27 -6.63 3.99
N CYS A 7 14.98 -6.93 4.07
CA CYS A 7 14.50 -8.32 4.06
C CYS A 7 14.80 -9.01 2.72
N ILE A 8 14.58 -8.32 1.58
CA ILE A 8 14.88 -8.84 0.23
C ILE A 8 16.39 -9.04 0.05
N ARG A 9 17.20 -8.09 0.50
CA ARG A 9 18.67 -8.14 0.40
C ARG A 9 19.23 -9.32 1.19
N ASP A 10 18.87 -9.44 2.48
CA ASP A 10 19.45 -10.42 3.38
C ASP A 10 18.92 -11.84 3.14
N SER A 11 17.64 -11.99 2.78
CA SER A 11 17.04 -13.30 2.52
C SER A 11 17.42 -13.88 1.15
N LEU A 12 17.69 -13.02 0.15
CA LEU A 12 18.02 -13.43 -1.22
C LEU A 12 19.49 -13.28 -1.58
N ASN A 13 20.31 -12.75 -0.66
CA ASN A 13 21.76 -12.52 -0.85
C ASN A 13 22.06 -11.68 -2.11
N LEU A 14 21.30 -10.57 -2.30
CA LEU A 14 21.42 -9.69 -3.47
C LEU A 14 22.46 -8.60 -3.25
N ASN A 15 23.20 -8.27 -4.32
CA ASN A 15 24.11 -7.13 -4.34
C ASN A 15 23.35 -5.80 -4.44
N ASP A 16 23.96 -4.69 -3.97
CA ASP A 16 23.37 -3.35 -4.00
C ASP A 16 22.90 -2.92 -5.40
N THR A 17 23.65 -3.30 -6.45
CA THR A 17 23.27 -3.05 -7.85
C THR A 17 21.99 -3.79 -8.25
N GLN A 18 21.81 -5.02 -7.76
CA GLN A 18 20.61 -5.81 -8.05
C GLN A 18 19.37 -5.25 -7.33
N VAL A 19 19.53 -4.80 -6.07
CA VAL A 19 18.46 -4.12 -5.32
C VAL A 19 18.04 -2.83 -6.02
N SER A 20 19.01 -2.03 -6.48
CA SER A 20 18.74 -0.79 -7.22
C SER A 20 18.00 -1.07 -8.54
N LEU A 21 18.35 -2.14 -9.24
CA LEU A 21 17.69 -2.55 -10.46
C LEU A 21 16.23 -2.99 -10.21
N VAL A 22 15.98 -3.75 -9.15
CA VAL A 22 14.63 -4.13 -8.72
C VAL A 22 13.77 -2.89 -8.47
N ASN A 23 14.33 -1.90 -7.76
CA ASN A 23 13.62 -0.65 -7.47
C ASN A 23 13.31 0.16 -8.74
N ILE A 24 14.24 0.28 -9.66
CA ILE A 24 14.01 0.98 -10.94
C ILE A 24 12.88 0.32 -11.73
N ILE A 25 12.92 -1.01 -11.86
CA ILE A 25 11.87 -1.77 -12.54
C ILE A 25 10.52 -1.59 -11.85
N MET A 26 10.50 -1.63 -10.51
CA MET A 26 9.28 -1.40 -9.72
C MET A 26 8.63 -0.06 -10.07
N TRP A 27 9.42 1.03 -10.13
CA TRP A 27 8.88 2.36 -10.46
C TRP A 27 8.40 2.47 -11.91
N ILE A 28 9.08 1.81 -12.86
CA ILE A 28 8.63 1.75 -14.25
C ILE A 28 7.28 1.01 -14.34
N VAL A 29 7.17 -0.13 -13.67
CA VAL A 29 5.93 -0.92 -13.63
C VAL A 29 4.80 -0.17 -12.92
N ALA A 30 5.12 0.65 -11.92
CA ALA A 30 4.16 1.52 -11.25
C ALA A 30 3.37 2.40 -12.23
N LEU A 31 4.04 2.93 -13.26
CA LEU A 31 3.39 3.76 -14.29
C LEU A 31 2.32 2.97 -15.07
N PHE A 32 2.56 1.69 -15.32
CA PHE A 32 1.58 0.84 -16.02
C PHE A 32 0.38 0.50 -15.15
N TRP A 33 0.54 0.38 -13.82
CA TRP A 33 -0.57 0.08 -12.91
C TRP A 33 -1.55 1.25 -12.73
N VAL A 34 -1.17 2.47 -13.09
CA VAL A 34 -2.08 3.64 -13.07
C VAL A 34 -3.32 3.39 -13.94
N PHE A 35 -3.14 2.86 -15.15
CA PHE A 35 -4.24 2.66 -16.11
C PHE A 35 -5.30 1.64 -15.64
N PRO A 36 -4.96 0.41 -15.20
CA PRO A 36 -5.98 -0.52 -14.72
C PRO A 36 -6.66 -0.04 -13.44
N ILE A 37 -5.95 0.62 -12.51
CA ILE A 37 -6.55 1.16 -11.29
C ILE A 37 -7.57 2.25 -11.63
N ASP A 38 -7.23 3.16 -12.54
CA ASP A 38 -8.15 4.19 -13.03
C ASP A 38 -9.37 3.58 -13.73
N HIS A 39 -9.16 2.59 -14.60
CA HIS A 39 -10.24 1.87 -15.28
C HIS A 39 -11.19 1.19 -14.29
N TRP A 40 -10.69 0.54 -13.24
CA TRP A 40 -11.53 -0.09 -12.21
C TRP A 40 -12.28 0.96 -11.38
N SER A 41 -11.63 2.07 -11.07
CA SER A 41 -12.20 3.18 -10.30
C SER A 41 -13.36 3.85 -11.06
N THR A 42 -13.19 4.10 -12.35
CA THR A 42 -14.19 4.77 -13.20
C THR A 42 -15.33 3.84 -13.59
N LYS A 43 -15.02 2.61 -14.00
CA LYS A 43 -16.01 1.64 -14.48
C LYS A 43 -16.90 1.09 -13.36
N TYR A 44 -16.31 0.66 -12.25
CA TYR A 44 -17.04 0.03 -11.14
C TYR A 44 -17.29 1.01 -9.99
N SER A 45 -16.31 1.21 -9.14
CA SER A 45 -16.30 2.23 -8.08
C SER A 45 -14.90 2.35 -7.46
N LYS A 46 -14.64 3.45 -6.75
CA LYS A 46 -13.40 3.66 -6.01
C LYS A 46 -13.19 2.58 -4.93
N VAL A 47 -14.26 2.16 -4.25
CA VAL A 47 -14.24 1.07 -3.26
C VAL A 47 -13.82 -0.25 -3.89
N VAL A 48 -14.37 -0.60 -5.06
CA VAL A 48 -14.02 -1.83 -5.78
C VAL A 48 -12.56 -1.79 -6.24
N SER A 49 -12.11 -0.67 -6.82
CA SER A 49 -10.72 -0.51 -7.24
C SER A 49 -9.75 -0.68 -6.07
N TRP A 50 -10.06 -0.09 -4.90
CA TRP A 50 -9.30 -0.27 -3.68
C TRP A 50 -9.23 -1.73 -3.24
N THR A 51 -10.40 -2.37 -3.13
CA THR A 51 -10.51 -3.76 -2.67
C THR A 51 -9.74 -4.73 -3.55
N ILE A 52 -9.82 -4.57 -4.88
CA ILE A 52 -9.07 -5.38 -5.85
C ILE A 52 -7.57 -5.17 -5.66
N SER A 53 -7.11 -3.92 -5.59
CA SER A 53 -5.68 -3.60 -5.47
C SER A 53 -5.08 -4.11 -4.16
N MET A 54 -5.77 -3.92 -3.04
CA MET A 54 -5.35 -4.44 -1.74
C MET A 54 -5.45 -5.96 -1.66
N GLY A 55 -6.44 -6.56 -2.31
CA GLY A 55 -6.59 -8.02 -2.43
C GLY A 55 -5.44 -8.65 -3.22
N ILE A 56 -5.01 -8.04 -4.33
CA ILE A 56 -3.84 -8.48 -5.11
C ILE A 56 -2.57 -8.37 -4.25
N TRP A 57 -2.42 -7.28 -3.50
CA TRP A 57 -1.28 -7.11 -2.59
C TRP A 57 -1.26 -8.18 -1.51
N LEU A 58 -2.40 -8.42 -0.85
CA LEU A 58 -2.55 -9.45 0.18
C LEU A 58 -2.23 -10.85 -0.35
N LEU A 59 -2.79 -11.22 -1.50
CA LEU A 59 -2.50 -12.48 -2.15
C LEU A 59 -1.01 -12.64 -2.46
N CYS A 60 -0.38 -11.61 -3.01
CA CYS A 60 1.04 -11.63 -3.31
C CYS A 60 1.89 -11.81 -2.05
N MET A 61 1.55 -11.12 -0.95
CA MET A 61 2.25 -11.24 0.33
C MET A 61 2.20 -12.64 0.93
N ILE A 62 1.09 -13.36 0.76
CA ILE A 62 0.90 -14.71 1.31
C ILE A 62 1.50 -15.78 0.38
N VAL A 63 1.21 -15.69 -0.92
CA VAL A 63 1.54 -16.76 -1.88
C VAL A 63 3.01 -16.73 -2.27
N PHE A 64 3.56 -15.55 -2.51
CA PHE A 64 4.89 -15.42 -3.09
C PHE A 64 6.02 -15.96 -2.19
N PRO A 65 6.04 -15.67 -0.87
CA PRO A 65 7.06 -16.20 0.02
C PRO A 65 7.05 -17.73 0.12
N LEU A 66 5.88 -18.35 -0.04
CA LEU A 66 5.72 -19.80 0.08
C LEU A 66 6.27 -20.57 -1.13
N PHE A 67 6.18 -19.99 -2.33
CA PHE A 67 6.45 -20.73 -3.57
C PHE A 67 7.65 -20.24 -4.38
N PHE A 68 8.03 -18.98 -4.26
CA PHE A 68 8.95 -18.35 -5.21
C PHE A 68 10.26 -17.83 -4.63
N LEU A 69 10.43 -17.77 -3.32
CA LEU A 69 11.68 -17.30 -2.71
C LEU A 69 12.74 -18.39 -2.74
N LYS A 70 13.63 -18.31 -3.73
CA LYS A 70 14.84 -19.13 -3.81
C LYS A 70 16.07 -18.22 -3.66
N PRO A 71 17.03 -18.55 -2.80
CA PRO A 71 18.28 -17.79 -2.66
C PRO A 71 19.01 -17.67 -4.00
N GLY A 72 19.50 -16.44 -4.32
CA GLY A 72 20.26 -16.17 -5.52
C GLY A 72 19.42 -15.85 -6.78
N SER A 73 18.08 -15.89 -6.71
CA SER A 73 17.21 -15.51 -7.84
C SER A 73 16.86 -14.02 -7.80
N THR A 74 17.22 -13.26 -8.83
CA THR A 74 16.81 -11.85 -9.00
C THR A 74 15.43 -11.70 -9.64
N ALA A 75 14.98 -12.70 -10.39
CA ALA A 75 13.69 -12.65 -11.09
C ALA A 75 12.51 -12.67 -10.10
N ALA A 76 12.60 -13.47 -9.04
CA ALA A 76 11.55 -13.58 -8.05
C ALA A 76 11.22 -12.23 -7.36
N PRO A 77 12.17 -11.47 -6.79
CA PRO A 77 11.89 -10.18 -6.20
C PRO A 77 11.38 -9.14 -7.21
N ILE A 78 11.84 -9.16 -8.46
CA ILE A 78 11.33 -8.28 -9.52
C ILE A 78 9.84 -8.53 -9.75
N ILE A 79 9.43 -9.78 -9.91
CA ILE A 79 8.02 -10.14 -10.11
C ILE A 79 7.18 -9.75 -8.89
N MET A 80 7.66 -10.07 -7.68
CA MET A 80 6.99 -9.76 -6.44
C MET A 80 6.76 -8.25 -6.29
N THR A 81 7.80 -7.44 -6.39
CA THR A 81 7.70 -5.98 -6.24
C THR A 81 6.86 -5.35 -7.34
N SER A 82 6.90 -5.89 -8.55
CA SER A 82 6.05 -5.44 -9.67
C SER A 82 4.56 -5.66 -9.42
N ILE A 83 4.20 -6.73 -8.69
CA ILE A 83 2.81 -6.96 -8.29
C ILE A 83 2.44 -6.12 -7.06
N LEU A 84 3.34 -6.02 -6.07
CA LEU A 84 3.09 -5.27 -4.84
C LEU A 84 2.86 -3.78 -5.08
N VAL A 85 3.47 -3.22 -6.11
CA VAL A 85 3.33 -1.79 -6.43
C VAL A 85 1.90 -1.38 -6.82
N VAL A 86 1.03 -2.34 -7.20
CA VAL A 86 -0.39 -2.05 -7.44
C VAL A 86 -1.07 -1.48 -6.20
N GLY A 87 -0.78 -2.01 -5.03
CA GLY A 87 -1.33 -1.52 -3.76
C GLY A 87 -0.82 -0.12 -3.41
N LEU A 88 0.48 0.15 -3.64
CA LEU A 88 1.05 1.49 -3.45
C LEU A 88 0.39 2.53 -4.36
N ASN A 89 0.19 2.21 -5.64
CA ASN A 89 -0.50 3.09 -6.56
C ASN A 89 -1.95 3.34 -6.14
N ALA A 90 -2.67 2.31 -5.69
CA ALA A 90 -4.03 2.48 -5.20
C ALA A 90 -4.10 3.40 -3.98
N LEU A 91 -3.12 3.32 -3.05
CA LEU A 91 -3.00 4.22 -1.89
C LEU A 91 -2.97 5.69 -2.31
N TYR A 92 -2.21 6.04 -3.32
CA TYR A 92 -2.12 7.43 -3.77
C TYR A 92 -3.27 7.81 -4.69
N GLN A 93 -3.63 6.99 -5.64
CA GLN A 93 -4.62 7.33 -6.66
C GLN A 93 -6.06 7.29 -6.13
N VAL A 94 -6.45 6.20 -5.45
CA VAL A 94 -7.84 6.02 -5.02
C VAL A 94 -8.18 6.89 -3.82
N ILE A 95 -7.29 7.00 -2.82
CA ILE A 95 -7.55 7.83 -1.62
C ILE A 95 -7.70 9.28 -2.02
N TYR A 96 -6.77 9.84 -2.80
CA TYR A 96 -6.87 11.25 -3.20
C TYR A 96 -8.09 11.52 -4.08
N ALA A 97 -8.48 10.57 -4.95
CA ALA A 97 -9.72 10.68 -5.69
C ALA A 97 -10.97 10.66 -4.80
N MET A 98 -10.96 9.89 -3.70
CA MET A 98 -12.06 9.88 -2.72
C MET A 98 -12.11 11.16 -1.89
N ILE A 99 -10.95 11.72 -1.52
CA ILE A 99 -10.88 13.01 -0.82
C ILE A 99 -11.47 14.11 -1.69
N SER A 100 -11.18 14.11 -3.00
CA SER A 100 -11.77 15.06 -3.95
C SER A 100 -13.31 14.97 -3.98
N ASP A 101 -13.89 13.76 -3.95
CA ASP A 101 -15.34 13.58 -3.86
C ASP A 101 -15.91 14.15 -2.55
N CYS A 102 -15.21 13.92 -1.43
CA CYS A 102 -15.63 14.47 -0.14
C CYS A 102 -15.62 16.01 -0.13
N VAL A 103 -14.60 16.63 -0.75
CA VAL A 103 -14.51 18.08 -0.90
C VAL A 103 -15.68 18.61 -1.72
N GLU A 104 -16.01 17.96 -2.84
CA GLU A 104 -17.11 18.35 -3.69
C GLU A 104 -18.46 18.25 -2.96
N VAL A 105 -18.70 17.17 -2.22
CA VAL A 105 -19.91 17.02 -1.40
C VAL A 105 -19.98 18.08 -0.30
N ASP A 106 -18.87 18.38 0.37
CA ASP A 106 -18.80 19.40 1.42
C ASP A 106 -19.09 20.81 0.86
N GLU A 107 -18.51 21.15 -0.29
CA GLU A 107 -18.76 22.42 -0.98
C GLU A 107 -20.25 22.58 -1.34
N LEU A 108 -20.87 21.50 -1.81
CA LEU A 108 -22.29 21.50 -2.15
C LEU A 108 -23.20 21.64 -0.93
N MET A 109 -22.79 21.15 0.23
CA MET A 109 -23.57 21.22 1.47
C MET A 109 -23.36 22.53 2.25
N SER A 110 -22.13 23.00 2.31
CA SER A 110 -21.73 24.17 3.13
C SER A 110 -21.70 25.49 2.35
N GLY A 111 -21.61 25.45 1.03
CA GLY A 111 -21.37 26.59 0.17
C GLY A 111 -19.93 27.12 0.18
N GLU A 112 -19.04 26.46 0.90
CA GLU A 112 -17.64 26.86 1.03
C GLU A 112 -16.71 25.74 0.55
N ARG A 113 -15.72 26.09 -0.28
CA ARG A 113 -14.71 25.16 -0.77
C ARG A 113 -13.55 25.02 0.23
N ARG A 114 -13.58 24.00 1.07
CA ARG A 114 -12.59 23.75 2.13
C ARG A 114 -11.57 22.68 1.75
N GLU A 115 -11.14 22.68 0.50
CA GLU A 115 -10.21 21.70 -0.06
C GLU A 115 -8.92 21.53 0.77
N GLY A 116 -8.30 22.65 1.18
CA GLY A 116 -7.08 22.66 2.00
C GLY A 116 -7.23 21.93 3.33
N LEU A 117 -8.42 21.97 3.95
CA LEU A 117 -8.69 21.28 5.20
C LEU A 117 -8.66 19.75 5.01
N PHE A 118 -9.35 19.23 3.99
CA PHE A 118 -9.42 17.80 3.73
C PHE A 118 -8.05 17.22 3.37
N TYR A 119 -7.31 17.87 2.47
CA TYR A 119 -5.98 17.41 2.09
C TYR A 119 -4.95 17.55 3.22
N SER A 120 -5.03 18.56 4.05
CA SER A 120 -4.14 18.70 5.21
C SER A 120 -4.40 17.60 6.24
N MET A 121 -5.66 17.29 6.55
CA MET A 121 -6.02 16.20 7.45
C MET A 121 -5.53 14.84 6.93
N ALA A 122 -5.71 14.58 5.64
CA ALA A 122 -5.20 13.36 5.00
C ALA A 122 -3.66 13.27 5.09
N THR A 123 -2.96 14.37 4.82
CA THR A 123 -1.50 14.43 4.89
C THR A 123 -0.98 14.24 6.31
N VAL A 124 -1.62 14.86 7.30
CA VAL A 124 -1.25 14.67 8.72
C VAL A 124 -1.45 13.20 9.13
N SER A 125 -2.60 12.61 8.78
CA SER A 125 -2.88 11.20 9.07
C SER A 125 -1.86 10.28 8.44
N GLN A 126 -1.47 10.52 7.18
CA GLN A 126 -0.44 9.75 6.47
C GLN A 126 0.94 9.89 7.15
N LYS A 127 1.32 11.08 7.58
CA LYS A 127 2.59 11.33 8.29
C LYS A 127 2.63 10.63 9.65
N LEU A 128 1.53 10.68 10.41
CA LEU A 128 1.41 9.98 11.69
C LEU A 128 1.48 8.47 11.50
N ALA A 129 0.78 7.92 10.51
CA ALA A 129 0.83 6.50 10.18
C ALA A 129 2.26 6.06 9.78
N ALA A 130 2.96 6.86 8.97
CA ALA A 130 4.34 6.57 8.58
C ALA A 130 5.28 6.58 9.79
N ALA A 131 5.19 7.59 10.67
CA ALA A 131 6.00 7.66 11.88
C ALA A 131 5.74 6.48 12.84
N SER A 132 4.47 6.12 13.02
CA SER A 132 4.09 4.94 13.82
C SER A 132 4.63 3.65 13.22
N GLY A 133 4.57 3.51 11.89
CA GLY A 133 5.10 2.36 11.18
C GLY A 133 6.61 2.17 11.37
N VAL A 134 7.38 3.26 11.30
CA VAL A 134 8.84 3.23 11.56
C VAL A 134 9.13 2.83 13.01
N SER A 135 8.35 3.35 13.98
CA SER A 135 8.53 3.01 15.39
C SER A 135 8.23 1.52 15.65
N VAL A 136 7.14 1.00 15.08
CA VAL A 136 6.78 -0.43 15.18
C VAL A 136 7.86 -1.30 14.52
N LEU A 137 8.39 -0.89 13.36
CA LEU A 137 9.48 -1.60 12.69
C LEU A 137 10.73 -1.69 13.57
N GLY A 138 11.12 -0.58 14.25
CA GLY A 138 12.22 -0.58 15.20
C GLY A 138 12.01 -1.60 16.32
N MET A 139 10.82 -1.63 16.94
CA MET A 139 10.48 -2.62 17.96
C MET A 139 10.55 -4.07 17.45
N ILE A 140 10.13 -4.31 16.21
CA ILE A 140 10.20 -5.64 15.59
C ILE A 140 11.66 -6.07 15.39
N ILE A 141 12.51 -5.17 14.90
CA ILE A 141 13.94 -5.42 14.68
C ILE A 141 14.62 -5.80 15.99
N ASP A 142 14.35 -5.06 17.09
CA ASP A 142 14.88 -5.36 18.41
C ASP A 142 14.36 -6.70 18.94
N TYR A 143 13.07 -6.99 18.77
CA TYR A 143 12.44 -8.22 19.25
C TYR A 143 12.98 -9.48 18.57
N VAL A 144 13.27 -9.43 17.26
CA VAL A 144 13.84 -10.58 16.54
C VAL A 144 15.35 -10.74 16.75
N GLY A 145 15.99 -9.82 17.50
CA GLY A 145 17.41 -9.89 17.83
C GLY A 145 18.31 -9.58 16.62
N TYR A 146 17.91 -8.65 15.76
CA TYR A 146 18.75 -8.20 14.65
C TYR A 146 20.00 -7.49 15.15
N ASN A 147 21.17 -7.92 14.70
CA ASN A 147 22.43 -7.33 15.07
C ASN A 147 23.09 -6.62 13.88
N PRO A 148 23.15 -5.28 13.84
CA PRO A 148 23.72 -4.54 12.73
C PRO A 148 25.25 -4.70 12.57
N ALA A 149 25.94 -5.22 13.59
CA ALA A 149 27.39 -5.45 13.55
C ALA A 149 27.78 -6.75 12.82
N VAL A 150 26.82 -7.61 12.48
CA VAL A 150 27.07 -8.90 11.84
C VAL A 150 26.65 -8.83 10.38
N SER A 151 27.53 -9.22 9.47
CA SER A 151 27.30 -9.18 8.01
C SER A 151 26.25 -10.20 7.55
N VAL A 152 26.04 -11.29 8.29
CA VAL A 152 25.03 -12.32 7.98
C VAL A 152 24.23 -12.61 9.23
N GLN A 153 22.92 -12.37 9.16
CA GLN A 153 21.99 -12.63 10.27
C GLN A 153 21.71 -14.14 10.44
N SER A 154 21.33 -14.52 11.66
CA SER A 154 20.91 -15.91 11.89
C SER A 154 19.63 -16.22 11.10
N MET A 155 19.49 -17.47 10.64
CA MET A 155 18.28 -17.93 9.93
C MET A 155 17.02 -17.72 10.78
N GLN A 156 17.15 -17.83 12.10
CA GLN A 156 16.06 -17.64 13.04
C GLN A 156 15.59 -16.17 13.11
N THR A 157 16.53 -15.23 13.09
CA THR A 157 16.25 -13.77 13.02
C THR A 157 15.55 -13.40 11.71
N VAL A 158 16.04 -13.90 10.58
CA VAL A 158 15.47 -13.64 9.24
C VAL A 158 14.04 -14.21 9.15
N GLN A 159 13.81 -15.44 9.59
CA GLN A 159 12.47 -16.03 9.60
C GLN A 159 11.51 -15.32 10.57
N GLY A 160 12.00 -14.94 11.76
CA GLY A 160 11.22 -14.19 12.73
C GLY A 160 10.73 -12.85 12.14
N PHE A 161 11.65 -12.09 11.55
CA PHE A 161 11.33 -10.83 10.89
C PHE A 161 10.34 -11.02 9.73
N HIS A 162 10.58 -12.00 8.87
CA HIS A 162 9.71 -12.33 7.75
C HIS A 162 8.28 -12.67 8.21
N ASN A 163 8.12 -13.53 9.22
CA ASN A 163 6.81 -13.93 9.72
C ASN A 163 6.03 -12.75 10.31
N ILE A 164 6.69 -11.92 11.14
CA ILE A 164 6.05 -10.75 11.74
C ILE A 164 5.66 -9.74 10.66
N PHE A 165 6.53 -9.53 9.68
CA PHE A 165 6.27 -8.61 8.57
C PHE A 165 5.08 -9.07 7.72
N VAL A 166 5.03 -10.34 7.32
CA VAL A 166 3.94 -10.91 6.52
C VAL A 166 2.62 -10.88 7.28
N ILE A 167 2.61 -11.34 8.54
CA ILE A 167 1.39 -11.37 9.36
C ILE A 167 0.90 -9.94 9.64
N GLY A 168 1.78 -9.05 10.09
CA GLY A 168 1.42 -7.66 10.41
C GLY A 168 0.86 -6.91 9.21
N THR A 169 1.54 -7.00 8.06
CA THR A 169 1.06 -6.37 6.81
C THR A 169 -0.27 -6.97 6.37
N SER A 170 -0.44 -8.30 6.45
CA SER A 170 -1.70 -8.97 6.07
C SER A 170 -2.87 -8.53 6.94
N VAL A 171 -2.68 -8.39 8.25
CA VAL A 171 -3.71 -7.87 9.16
C VAL A 171 -4.08 -6.43 8.81
N CYS A 172 -3.09 -5.56 8.58
CA CYS A 172 -3.35 -4.18 8.18
C CYS A 172 -4.10 -4.08 6.84
N LEU A 173 -3.75 -4.92 5.86
CA LEU A 173 -4.44 -4.96 4.56
C LEU A 173 -5.88 -5.44 4.71
N LEU A 174 -6.14 -6.47 5.51
CA LEU A 174 -7.50 -6.94 5.79
C LEU A 174 -8.34 -5.86 6.49
N LEU A 175 -7.79 -5.19 7.51
CA LEU A 175 -8.47 -4.07 8.17
C LEU A 175 -8.77 -2.94 7.19
N SER A 176 -7.84 -2.62 6.29
CA SER A 176 -8.03 -1.61 5.24
C SER A 176 -9.17 -1.97 4.28
N ILE A 177 -9.24 -3.24 3.85
CA ILE A 177 -10.32 -3.73 2.99
C ILE A 177 -11.67 -3.64 3.71
N VAL A 178 -11.74 -4.09 4.96
CA VAL A 178 -12.97 -4.04 5.77
C VAL A 178 -13.43 -2.60 5.98
N THR A 179 -12.54 -1.70 6.38
CA THR A 179 -12.89 -0.28 6.59
C THR A 179 -13.35 0.39 5.30
N MET A 180 -12.75 0.06 4.16
CA MET A 180 -13.18 0.60 2.88
C MET A 180 -14.55 0.03 2.45
N ALA A 181 -14.83 -1.24 2.72
CA ALA A 181 -16.12 -1.86 2.43
C ALA A 181 -17.28 -1.25 3.24
N THR A 182 -17.00 -0.72 4.44
CA THR A 182 -17.97 -0.03 5.29
C THR A 182 -18.15 1.45 4.94
N ASN A 183 -17.46 1.96 3.93
CA ASN A 183 -17.56 3.37 3.54
C ASN A 183 -18.96 3.75 3.08
N PRO A 184 -19.62 4.74 3.72
CA PRO A 184 -20.97 5.14 3.38
C PRO A 184 -21.08 5.90 2.05
N LEU A 185 -19.97 6.47 1.54
CA LEU A 185 -19.95 7.21 0.28
C LEU A 185 -19.75 6.28 -0.90
N THR A 186 -20.80 5.55 -1.27
CA THR A 186 -20.81 4.70 -2.46
C THR A 186 -21.03 5.56 -3.72
N LYS A 187 -20.64 5.03 -4.90
CA LYS A 187 -20.85 5.70 -6.20
C LYS A 187 -22.31 6.12 -6.41
N LYS A 188 -23.27 5.32 -5.97
CA LYS A 188 -24.71 5.60 -6.05
C LYS A 188 -25.11 6.79 -5.16
N ARG A 189 -24.66 6.80 -3.91
CA ARG A 189 -24.94 7.89 -2.97
C ARG A 189 -24.30 9.21 -3.39
N TYR A 190 -23.10 9.16 -3.95
CA TYR A 190 -22.43 10.32 -4.51
C TYR A 190 -23.23 10.91 -5.67
N SER A 191 -23.71 10.10 -6.63
CA SER A 191 -24.55 10.59 -7.74
C SER A 191 -25.89 11.15 -7.27
N GLU A 192 -26.54 10.55 -6.27
CA GLU A 192 -27.77 11.06 -5.67
C GLU A 192 -27.58 12.45 -5.03
N VAL A 193 -26.49 12.65 -4.31
CA VAL A 193 -26.17 13.96 -3.71
C VAL A 193 -25.94 15.02 -4.78
N LEU A 194 -25.21 14.70 -5.84
CA LEU A 194 -24.98 15.60 -6.96
C LEU A 194 -26.28 16.00 -7.69
N GLU A 195 -27.22 15.05 -7.86
CA GLU A 195 -28.53 15.35 -8.48
C GLU A 195 -29.37 16.29 -7.60
N VAL A 196 -29.45 16.03 -6.31
CA VAL A 196 -30.22 16.86 -5.36
C VAL A 196 -29.72 18.31 -5.35
N VAL A 197 -28.43 18.50 -5.50
CA VAL A 197 -27.83 19.84 -5.47
C VAL A 197 -27.97 20.56 -6.82
N ARG A 198 -27.93 19.85 -7.94
CA ARG A 198 -28.18 20.45 -9.27
C ARG A 198 -29.62 20.94 -9.44
N LEU A 199 -30.52 20.45 -8.64
CA LEU A 199 -31.96 20.82 -8.65
C LEU A 199 -32.31 22.00 -7.72
N LYS A 200 -31.33 22.47 -6.91
CA LYS A 200 -31.45 23.67 -6.05
C LYS A 200 -30.84 24.89 -6.72
#